data_d076ab7d464688713ac391fc6f8a661f
#
_entry.id   d076ab7d464688713ac391fc6f8a661f
#
_cell.length_a   1.000
_cell.length_b   1.000
_cell.length_c   1.000
_cell.angle_alpha   90.00
_cell.angle_beta   90.00
_cell.angle_gamma   90.00
#
_symmetry.space_group_name_H-M   'P 1'
#
loop_
_entity.id
_entity.type
_entity.pdbx_description
1 polymer ?
#
loop_
_entity_poly.entity_id
_entity_poly.type
_entity_poly.pdbx_seq_one_letter_code
_entity_poly.pdbx_strand_id
1 'polypeptide(L)' 'MINLYEKDTNKPLGQISEAQLQYLIDHLEEEGSEDQDYAVTPLLLEYFEGLGADPTLISLLKDALGGREEIEIVWDK' A
#
# COMPACT_ATOMS: atom_id res chain seq x y z
N MET A 1 -8.11 -12.97 1.42
CA MET A 1 -7.86 -11.53 1.30
C MET A 1 -6.81 -11.11 2.29
N ILE A 2 -6.12 -10.07 2.01
CA ILE A 2 -5.05 -9.62 2.86
C ILE A 2 -5.48 -8.33 3.54
N ASN A 3 -5.34 -8.29 4.84
CA ASN A 3 -5.78 -7.12 5.61
C ASN A 3 -4.64 -6.13 5.69
N LEU A 4 -4.94 -4.87 5.43
CA LEU A 4 -3.98 -3.78 5.55
C LEU A 4 -4.29 -2.96 6.79
N TYR A 5 -3.24 -2.51 7.43
CA TYR A 5 -3.36 -1.68 8.64
C TYR A 5 -2.36 -0.55 8.56
N GLU A 6 -2.67 0.54 9.22
CA GLU A 6 -1.71 1.62 9.37
C GLU A 6 -0.75 1.27 10.49
N LYS A 7 0.54 1.32 10.22
CA LYS A 7 1.52 0.84 11.18
C LYS A 7 1.49 1.60 12.49
N ASP A 8 1.38 2.93 12.42
CA ASP A 8 1.48 3.72 13.64
C ASP A 8 0.32 3.51 14.58
N THR A 9 -0.87 3.39 14.08
CA THR A 9 -2.07 3.30 14.91
C THR A 9 -2.70 1.94 14.89
N ASN A 10 -2.22 1.06 14.02
CA ASN A 10 -2.79 -0.26 13.83
C ASN A 10 -4.22 -0.20 13.36
N LYS A 11 -4.58 0.88 12.70
CA LYS A 11 -5.94 1.10 12.25
C LYS A 11 -6.18 0.29 10.98
N PRO A 12 -7.27 -0.46 10.88
CA PRO A 12 -7.53 -1.22 9.67
C PRO A 12 -7.82 -0.28 8.51
N LEU A 13 -7.19 -0.55 7.38
CA LEU A 13 -7.36 0.29 6.21
C LEU A 13 -8.23 -0.38 5.16
N GLY A 14 -8.34 -1.70 5.18
CA GLY A 14 -9.13 -2.40 4.20
C GLY A 14 -8.46 -3.70 3.83
N GLN A 15 -8.95 -4.31 2.75
CA GLN A 15 -8.42 -5.59 2.31
C GLN A 15 -8.05 -5.51 0.85
N ILE A 16 -7.01 -6.23 0.47
CA ILE A 16 -6.62 -6.33 -0.92
C ILE A 16 -6.43 -7.78 -1.28
N SER A 17 -6.36 -8.07 -2.56
CA SER A 17 -6.15 -9.42 -3.02
C SER A 17 -4.66 -9.74 -2.99
N GLU A 18 -4.33 -11.01 -3.13
CA GLU A 18 -2.94 -11.41 -3.19
C GLU A 18 -2.27 -10.82 -4.43
N ALA A 19 -3.00 -10.72 -5.54
CA ALA A 19 -2.44 -10.13 -6.74
C ALA A 19 -2.11 -8.65 -6.51
N GLN A 20 -2.95 -7.94 -5.79
CA GLN A 20 -2.68 -6.54 -5.48
C GLN A 20 -1.47 -6.41 -4.55
N LEU A 21 -1.35 -7.29 -3.58
CA LEU A 21 -0.19 -7.28 -2.71
C LEU A 21 1.08 -7.59 -3.49
N GLN A 22 0.99 -8.55 -4.39
CA GLN A 22 2.14 -8.91 -5.20
C GLN A 22 2.59 -7.73 -6.05
N TYR A 23 1.64 -6.94 -6.56
CA TYR A 23 1.97 -5.76 -7.34
C TYR A 23 2.78 -4.79 -6.48
N LEU A 24 2.38 -4.58 -5.23
CA LEU A 24 3.12 -3.70 -4.35
C LEU A 24 4.52 -4.25 -4.09
N ILE A 25 4.62 -5.53 -3.81
CA ILE A 25 5.90 -6.14 -3.53
C ILE A 25 6.83 -6.03 -4.73
N ASP A 26 6.30 -6.26 -5.92
CA ASP A 26 7.11 -6.20 -7.12
C ASP A 26 7.69 -4.82 -7.34
N HIS A 27 6.95 -3.78 -6.97
CA HIS A 27 7.41 -2.44 -7.18
C HIS A 27 8.26 -1.90 -6.04
N LEU A 28 8.22 -2.53 -4.90
CA LEU A 28 9.06 -2.16 -3.86
C LEU A 28 10.31 -2.82 -3.96
N GLU A 29 10.24 -3.95 -4.22
CA GLU A 29 11.17 -4.87 -4.38
C GLU A 29 12.44 -4.58 -3.89
N GLU A 30 13.05 -3.88 -3.76
CA GLU A 30 14.25 -3.81 -3.48
C GLU A 30 14.61 -4.56 -2.45
N GLU A 31 14.79 -4.28 -1.42
CA GLU A 31 15.29 -5.05 -0.50
C GLU A 31 14.41 -5.25 0.56
N GLY A 32 13.57 -4.80 0.86
CA GLY A 32 12.77 -4.98 1.99
C GLY A 32 11.94 -6.20 2.01
N SER A 33 12.34 -7.21 1.37
CA SER A 33 11.46 -8.34 1.18
C SER A 33 11.07 -9.01 2.47
N GLU A 34 11.85 -8.92 3.53
CA GLU A 34 11.46 -9.55 4.74
C GLU A 34 10.58 -8.69 5.59
N ASP A 35 10.51 -7.42 5.32
CA ASP A 35 9.68 -6.56 6.11
C ASP A 35 8.28 -6.57 5.55
N GLN A 36 7.31 -6.45 6.41
CA GLN A 36 5.92 -6.43 5.97
C GLN A 36 5.35 -5.04 6.13
N ASP A 37 6.15 -4.02 5.96
CA ASP A 37 5.63 -2.67 5.99
C ASP A 37 6.10 -1.94 4.75
N TYR A 38 5.40 -0.84 4.42
CA TYR A 38 5.61 -0.18 3.18
C TYR A 38 5.22 1.27 3.38
N ALA A 39 6.05 2.18 2.98
CA ALA A 39 5.75 3.61 3.07
C ALA A 39 5.01 4.06 1.82
N VAL A 40 3.86 4.67 2.00
CA VAL A 40 3.04 5.15 0.90
C VAL A 40 3.05 6.66 0.91
N THR A 41 3.33 7.25 -0.23
CA THR A 41 3.36 8.71 -0.39
C THR A 41 2.49 9.09 -1.58
N PRO A 42 2.06 10.35 -1.67
CA PRO A 42 1.29 10.77 -2.83
C PRO A 42 2.07 10.59 -4.14
N LEU A 43 3.37 10.80 -4.10
CA LEU A 43 4.19 10.64 -5.29
C LEU A 43 4.18 9.19 -5.75
N LEU A 44 4.25 8.25 -4.81
CA LEU A 44 4.19 6.85 -5.14
C LEU A 44 2.86 6.50 -5.80
N LEU A 45 1.76 7.07 -5.31
CA LEU A 45 0.46 6.81 -5.89
C LEU A 45 0.36 7.37 -7.30
N GLU A 46 0.95 8.53 -7.55
CA GLU A 46 0.98 9.07 -8.90
C GLU A 46 1.78 8.16 -9.82
N TYR A 47 2.86 7.61 -9.33
CA TYR A 47 3.67 6.70 -10.10
C TYR A 47 2.85 5.45 -10.47
N PHE A 48 2.13 4.91 -9.51
CA PHE A 48 1.31 3.74 -9.78
C PHE A 48 0.19 4.05 -10.76
N GLU A 49 -0.40 5.24 -10.67
CA GLU A 49 -1.45 5.62 -11.61
C GLU A 49 -0.87 5.68 -13.01
N GLY A 50 0.32 6.18 -13.15
CA GLY A 50 0.97 6.25 -14.45
C GLY A 50 1.28 4.89 -15.02
N LEU A 51 1.46 3.89 -14.17
CA LEU A 51 1.71 2.53 -14.63
C LEU A 51 0.41 1.78 -14.95
N GLY A 52 -0.73 2.36 -14.60
CA GLY A 52 -1.99 1.66 -14.86
C GLY A 52 -2.36 0.69 -13.76
N ALA A 53 -1.95 0.97 -12.54
CA ALA A 53 -2.26 0.09 -11.42
C ALA A 53 -3.77 0.02 -11.19
N ASP A 54 -4.16 -0.99 -10.44
CA ASP A 54 -5.57 -1.22 -10.14
C ASP A 54 -6.15 0.00 -9.45
N PRO A 55 -7.17 0.63 -10.03
CA PRO A 55 -7.77 1.83 -9.41
C PRO A 55 -8.32 1.58 -8.02
N THR A 56 -8.78 0.37 -7.74
CA THR A 56 -9.30 0.05 -6.41
C THR A 56 -8.16 0.12 -5.40
N LEU A 57 -7.00 -0.40 -5.75
CA LEU A 57 -5.86 -0.34 -4.86
C LEU A 57 -5.42 1.11 -4.65
N ILE A 58 -5.36 1.89 -5.72
CA ILE A 58 -4.97 3.29 -5.63
C ILE A 58 -5.93 4.04 -4.73
N SER A 59 -7.22 3.82 -4.90
CA SER A 59 -8.24 4.51 -4.11
C SER A 59 -8.11 4.16 -2.64
N LEU A 60 -7.86 2.90 -2.33
CA LEU A 60 -7.72 2.48 -0.95
C LEU A 60 -6.50 3.15 -0.32
N LEU A 61 -5.40 3.22 -1.03
CA LEU A 61 -4.20 3.83 -0.49
C LEU A 61 -4.36 5.35 -0.36
N LYS A 62 -5.06 5.99 -1.28
CA LYS A 62 -5.31 7.42 -1.16
C LYS A 62 -6.17 7.72 0.05
N ASP A 63 -7.19 6.91 0.29
CA ASP A 63 -8.04 7.10 1.46
C ASP A 63 -7.23 6.91 2.73
N ALA A 64 -6.35 5.94 2.75
CA ALA A 64 -5.53 5.70 3.92
C ALA A 64 -4.58 6.86 4.17
N LEU A 65 -4.05 7.44 3.08
CA LEU A 65 -3.12 8.55 3.23
C LEU A 65 -3.82 9.77 3.79
N GLY A 66 -5.03 10.04 3.34
CA GLY A 66 -5.88 11.04 3.97
C GLY A 66 -5.29 12.43 4.00
N GLY A 67 -4.58 12.84 2.98
CA GLY A 67 -3.99 14.16 2.94
C GLY A 67 -2.65 14.28 3.65
N ARG A 68 -2.16 13.20 4.23
CA ARG A 68 -0.85 13.23 4.87
C ARG A 68 0.24 13.05 3.83
N GLU A 69 1.44 13.39 4.19
CA GLU A 69 2.55 13.27 3.24
C GLU A 69 3.06 11.86 3.13
N GLU A 70 2.84 11.05 4.14
CA GLU A 70 3.33 9.68 4.11
C GLU A 70 2.66 8.88 5.21
N ILE A 71 2.36 7.65 4.94
CA ILE A 71 1.93 6.71 5.98
C ILE A 71 2.69 5.43 5.75
N GLU A 72 2.80 4.63 6.79
CA GLU A 72 3.34 3.29 6.66
C GLU A 72 2.21 2.30 6.83
N ILE A 73 2.15 1.32 5.97
CA ILE A 73 1.13 0.29 6.04
C ILE A 73 1.80 -1.03 6.33
N VAL A 74 1.07 -1.90 7.01
CA VAL A 74 1.51 -3.28 7.23
C VAL A 74 0.38 -4.18 6.78
N TRP A 75 0.67 -5.41 6.53
CA TRP A 75 -0.36 -6.34 6.08
C TRP A 75 -0.24 -7.64 6.85
N ASP A 76 -1.36 -8.34 6.88
CA ASP A 76 -1.47 -9.59 7.60
C ASP A 76 -2.06 -10.61 6.65
N LYS A 77 -1.32 -11.62 6.33
CA LYS A 77 -1.81 -12.67 5.47
C LYS A 77 -2.57 -13.71 6.29
#